data_4ca5df8ab8e88689eb11a52c406f01ca
#
_entry.id   4ca5df8ab8e88689eb11a52c406f01ca
#
_cell.length_a   1.000
_cell.length_b   1.000
_cell.length_c   1.000
_cell.angle_alpha   90.00
_cell.angle_beta   90.00
_cell.angle_gamma   90.00
#
_symmetry.space_group_name_H-M   'P 1'
#
loop_
_entity.id
_entity.type
_entity.pdbx_description
1 polymer ?
#
loop_
_entity_poly.entity_id
_entity_poly.type
_entity_poly.pdbx_seq_one_letter_code
_entity_poly.pdbx_strand_id
1 'polypeptide(L)'
;MKSELRFQLTLSVVAVATSMLAGYAASETAPPSLASPDSFASIADTEARSAALFTELGKVLTHPRCTNCHPAGDRPRQGDASRLHQPPAVRGADGHGLPAMRCSICHTNANFEPGRMPGHPEWHLAPREMAWEGKTVAEICEQIRDPARNGGRKVEDLIRHIGEDTLVGWAWAPGGVRSPAPGTQKQAGALVDAWVKTGAACPAK
;
A
#
# COMPACT_ATOMS: atom_id res chain seq x y z
N MET A 1 -58.87 72.48 -5.09
CA MET A 1 -57.46 72.08 -4.97
C MET A 1 -57.44 70.63 -4.64
N LYS A 2 -57.22 69.77 -5.67
CA LYS A 2 -57.10 68.29 -5.49
C LYS A 2 -55.64 67.95 -5.79
N SER A 3 -54.95 67.45 -4.73
CA SER A 3 -53.57 66.95 -4.83
C SER A 3 -53.63 65.48 -5.29
N GLU A 4 -53.09 65.19 -6.45
CA GLU A 4 -52.94 63.85 -6.99
C GLU A 4 -51.59 63.30 -6.53
N LEU A 5 -51.63 62.29 -5.62
CA LEU A 5 -50.49 61.57 -5.15
C LEU A 5 -50.18 60.46 -6.14
N ARG A 6 -49.16 60.66 -6.98
CA ARG A 6 -48.66 59.60 -7.88
C ARG A 6 -47.78 58.55 -7.07
N PHE A 7 -48.28 57.37 -6.98
CA PHE A 7 -47.56 56.24 -6.44
C PHE A 7 -46.65 55.62 -7.51
N GLN A 8 -45.36 55.82 -7.41
CA GLN A 8 -44.40 55.17 -8.30
C GLN A 8 -44.06 53.81 -7.73
N LEU A 9 -44.51 52.81 -8.45
CA LEU A 9 -44.14 51.37 -8.15
C LEU A 9 -42.74 51.12 -8.76
N THR A 10 -41.72 51.06 -7.93
CA THR A 10 -40.39 50.57 -8.34
C THR A 10 -40.36 49.04 -8.31
N LEU A 11 -40.33 48.42 -9.49
CA LEU A 11 -40.07 46.99 -9.62
C LEU A 11 -38.59 46.73 -9.33
N SER A 12 -38.29 46.12 -8.17
CA SER A 12 -36.98 45.60 -7.90
C SER A 12 -36.82 44.21 -8.56
N VAL A 13 -36.01 44.15 -9.62
CA VAL A 13 -35.61 42.88 -10.24
C VAL A 13 -34.57 42.23 -9.36
N VAL A 14 -34.95 41.18 -8.65
CA VAL A 14 -34.02 40.35 -7.93
C VAL A 14 -33.38 39.37 -8.93
N ALA A 15 -32.13 39.64 -9.30
CA ALA A 15 -31.33 38.71 -10.08
C ALA A 15 -30.87 37.55 -9.16
N VAL A 16 -31.48 36.39 -9.34
CA VAL A 16 -31.01 35.15 -8.70
C VAL A 16 -29.78 34.65 -9.47
N ALA A 17 -28.60 34.90 -8.90
CA ALA A 17 -27.36 34.29 -9.37
C ALA A 17 -27.35 32.82 -9.00
N THR A 18 -27.66 31.92 -9.93
CA THR A 18 -27.44 30.51 -9.82
C THR A 18 -25.93 30.23 -9.91
N SER A 19 -25.26 30.10 -8.75
CA SER A 19 -23.90 29.63 -8.67
C SER A 19 -23.85 28.16 -9.07
N MET A 20 -23.35 27.87 -10.29
CA MET A 20 -23.00 26.50 -10.67
C MET A 20 -21.80 26.04 -9.82
N LEU A 21 -22.05 25.25 -8.80
CA LEU A 21 -21.04 24.43 -8.13
C LEU A 21 -20.58 23.39 -9.14
N ALA A 22 -19.52 23.71 -9.89
CA ALA A 22 -18.76 22.70 -10.62
C ALA A 22 -18.14 21.77 -9.57
N GLY A 23 -18.79 20.62 -9.37
CA GLY A 23 -18.24 19.54 -8.56
C GLY A 23 -16.90 19.10 -9.20
N TYR A 24 -15.79 19.41 -8.56
CA TYR A 24 -14.51 18.79 -8.85
C TYR A 24 -14.65 17.32 -8.42
N ALA A 25 -15.05 16.46 -9.34
CA ALA A 25 -14.81 15.03 -9.21
C ALA A 25 -13.29 14.87 -9.25
N ALA A 26 -12.66 14.66 -8.09
CA ALA A 26 -11.30 14.20 -8.04
C ALA A 26 -11.28 12.88 -8.83
N SER A 27 -10.59 12.86 -9.96
CA SER A 27 -10.34 11.65 -10.72
C SER A 27 -9.49 10.77 -9.81
N GLU A 28 -10.11 9.78 -9.19
CA GLU A 28 -9.42 8.73 -8.44
C GLU A 28 -8.64 7.93 -9.47
N THR A 29 -7.37 8.27 -9.64
CA THR A 29 -6.48 7.50 -10.52
C THR A 29 -6.42 6.09 -9.97
N ALA A 30 -6.90 5.13 -10.76
CA ALA A 30 -6.79 3.72 -10.42
C ALA A 30 -5.33 3.39 -10.05
N PRO A 31 -5.09 2.54 -9.02
CA PRO A 31 -3.73 2.18 -8.64
C PRO A 31 -2.98 1.62 -9.87
N PRO A 32 -1.66 1.86 -9.96
CA PRO A 32 -0.87 1.34 -11.06
C PRO A 32 -1.09 -0.16 -11.22
N SER A 33 -1.39 -0.63 -12.43
CA SER A 33 -1.56 -2.05 -12.71
C SER A 33 -0.20 -2.76 -12.72
N LEU A 34 -0.19 -4.06 -12.38
CA LEU A 34 0.96 -4.92 -12.57
C LEU A 34 0.88 -5.58 -13.95
N ALA A 35 2.02 -5.64 -14.65
CA ALA A 35 2.14 -6.42 -15.86
C ALA A 35 1.97 -7.92 -15.53
N SER A 36 1.29 -8.67 -16.42
CA SER A 36 1.18 -10.12 -16.25
C SER A 36 2.52 -10.80 -16.49
N PRO A 37 2.78 -11.98 -15.90
CA PRO A 37 3.99 -12.76 -16.18
C PRO A 37 4.22 -13.01 -17.68
N ASP A 38 3.16 -13.19 -18.46
CA ASP A 38 3.22 -13.43 -19.91
C ASP A 38 3.81 -12.26 -20.67
N SER A 39 3.72 -11.04 -20.14
CA SER A 39 4.33 -9.84 -20.74
C SER A 39 5.87 -9.95 -20.84
N PHE A 40 6.49 -10.84 -20.07
CA PHE A 40 7.94 -11.07 -20.04
C PHE A 40 8.36 -12.29 -20.86
N ALA A 41 7.43 -13.02 -21.49
CA ALA A 41 7.71 -14.26 -22.22
C ALA A 41 8.65 -14.06 -23.42
N SER A 42 8.67 -12.86 -24.03
CA SER A 42 9.55 -12.52 -25.15
C SER A 42 11.03 -12.35 -24.76
N ILE A 43 11.35 -12.24 -23.47
CA ILE A 43 12.73 -12.18 -22.98
C ILE A 43 13.30 -13.59 -23.04
N ALA A 44 14.15 -13.87 -24.01
CA ALA A 44 14.68 -15.21 -24.30
C ALA A 44 15.62 -15.72 -23.19
N ASP A 45 16.45 -14.83 -22.65
CA ASP A 45 17.34 -15.15 -21.53
C ASP A 45 16.54 -15.34 -20.25
N THR A 46 16.64 -16.52 -19.65
CA THR A 46 15.84 -16.89 -18.48
C THR A 46 16.20 -16.08 -17.23
N GLU A 47 17.48 -15.76 -17.04
CA GLU A 47 17.93 -14.97 -15.90
C GLU A 47 17.46 -13.52 -16.03
N ALA A 48 17.61 -12.93 -17.21
CA ALA A 48 17.11 -11.58 -17.50
C ALA A 48 15.57 -11.51 -17.35
N ARG A 49 14.84 -12.54 -17.80
CA ARG A 49 13.39 -12.63 -17.62
C ARG A 49 13.01 -12.71 -16.14
N SER A 50 13.71 -13.52 -15.36
CA SER A 50 13.52 -13.64 -13.92
C SER A 50 13.74 -12.29 -13.22
N ALA A 51 14.83 -11.62 -13.52
CA ALA A 51 15.13 -10.29 -12.98
C ALA A 51 14.07 -9.24 -13.36
N ALA A 52 13.55 -9.28 -14.60
CA ALA A 52 12.49 -8.39 -15.06
C ALA A 52 11.16 -8.63 -14.31
N LEU A 53 10.80 -9.89 -14.06
CA LEU A 53 9.63 -10.27 -13.24
C LEU A 53 9.74 -9.70 -11.81
N PHE A 54 10.92 -9.81 -11.20
CA PHE A 54 11.14 -9.26 -9.86
C PHE A 54 11.15 -7.73 -9.86
N THR A 55 11.65 -7.11 -10.92
CA THR A 55 11.59 -5.64 -11.07
C THR A 55 10.14 -5.16 -11.11
N GLU A 56 9.25 -5.87 -11.81
CA GLU A 56 7.83 -5.56 -11.82
C GLU A 56 7.20 -5.73 -10.43
N LEU A 57 7.52 -6.82 -9.73
CA LEU A 57 7.09 -7.05 -8.34
C LEU A 57 7.60 -5.95 -7.40
N GLY A 58 8.75 -5.35 -7.71
CA GLY A 58 9.34 -4.24 -6.98
C GLY A 58 8.39 -3.05 -6.78
N LYS A 59 7.45 -2.80 -7.71
CA LYS A 59 6.41 -1.78 -7.57
C LYS A 59 5.55 -1.99 -6.32
N VAL A 60 5.32 -3.25 -5.94
CA VAL A 60 4.59 -3.63 -4.73
C VAL A 60 5.51 -3.54 -3.51
N LEU A 61 6.69 -4.15 -3.58
CA LEU A 61 7.58 -4.31 -2.42
C LEU A 61 8.12 -2.96 -1.90
N THR A 62 8.26 -1.97 -2.79
CA THR A 62 8.66 -0.60 -2.42
C THR A 62 7.49 0.33 -2.09
N HIS A 63 6.26 -0.14 -2.24
CA HIS A 63 5.07 0.65 -1.93
C HIS A 63 4.91 0.84 -0.40
N PRO A 64 4.36 1.98 0.08
CA PRO A 64 4.14 2.24 1.51
C PRO A 64 3.38 1.14 2.25
N ARG A 65 2.47 0.43 1.57
CA ARG A 65 1.74 -0.71 2.19
C ARG A 65 2.66 -1.85 2.61
N CYS A 66 3.82 -2.00 1.98
CA CYS A 66 4.82 -3.00 2.33
C CYS A 66 5.89 -2.38 3.24
N THR A 67 6.50 -1.27 2.83
CA THR A 67 7.63 -0.68 3.55
C THR A 67 7.27 -0.16 4.94
N ASN A 68 6.00 0.23 5.19
CA ASN A 68 5.55 0.66 6.51
C ASN A 68 5.61 -0.47 7.57
N CYS A 69 5.40 -1.72 7.15
CA CYS A 69 5.52 -2.92 8.00
C CYS A 69 6.94 -3.52 7.96
N HIS A 70 7.76 -3.11 6.98
CA HIS A 70 9.16 -3.50 6.81
C HIS A 70 10.11 -2.31 7.04
N PRO A 71 10.00 -1.58 8.19
CA PRO A 71 10.82 -0.40 8.45
C PRO A 71 12.29 -0.74 8.68
N ALA A 72 13.18 0.21 8.39
CA ALA A 72 14.62 0.07 8.64
C ALA A 72 14.97 -0.05 10.13
N GLY A 73 14.16 0.56 11.01
CA GLY A 73 14.33 0.52 12.46
C GLY A 73 13.20 -0.21 13.17
N ASP A 74 13.08 0.04 14.48
CA ASP A 74 12.05 -0.59 15.32
C ASP A 74 10.71 0.14 15.31
N ARG A 75 10.67 1.36 14.77
CA ARG A 75 9.43 2.13 14.70
C ARG A 75 8.72 1.86 13.37
N PRO A 76 7.44 1.42 13.41
CA PRO A 76 6.64 1.29 12.21
C PRO A 76 6.48 2.64 11.50
N ARG A 77 6.17 2.58 10.22
CA ARG A 77 5.73 3.73 9.44
C ARG A 77 4.21 3.69 9.27
N GLN A 78 3.62 4.83 8.91
CA GLN A 78 2.17 4.92 8.67
C GLN A 78 1.82 5.87 7.53
N GLY A 79 0.68 5.57 6.90
CA GLY A 79 0.11 6.36 5.82
C GLY A 79 0.89 6.23 4.51
N ASP A 80 0.41 6.92 3.50
CA ASP A 80 1.00 6.88 2.15
C ASP A 80 2.32 7.65 2.07
N ALA A 81 2.54 8.59 2.98
CA ALA A 81 3.79 9.33 3.11
C ALA A 81 4.82 8.63 4.03
N SER A 82 4.61 7.39 4.44
CA SER A 82 5.52 6.61 5.29
C SER A 82 6.06 7.37 6.50
N ARG A 83 5.20 8.18 7.16
CA ARG A 83 5.58 8.94 8.35
C ARG A 83 5.83 8.01 9.53
N LEU A 84 6.61 8.45 10.52
CA LEU A 84 6.76 7.72 11.76
C LEU A 84 5.40 7.51 12.43
N HIS A 85 5.17 6.30 12.93
CA HIS A 85 3.91 5.93 13.59
C HIS A 85 3.61 6.83 14.80
N GLN A 86 2.37 7.28 14.89
CA GLN A 86 1.83 8.03 16.02
C GLN A 86 0.55 7.34 16.53
N PRO A 87 0.44 7.10 17.84
CA PRO A 87 1.44 7.38 18.89
C PRO A 87 2.74 6.59 18.68
N PRO A 88 3.86 6.98 19.35
CA PRO A 88 5.12 6.25 19.22
C PRO A 88 4.95 4.78 19.64
N ALA A 89 5.20 3.87 18.71
CA ALA A 89 5.20 2.43 18.95
C ALA A 89 6.54 1.85 18.47
N VAL A 90 6.93 0.71 19.01
CA VAL A 90 8.13 -0.02 18.62
C VAL A 90 7.82 -1.49 18.41
N ARG A 91 8.63 -2.16 17.59
CA ARG A 91 8.49 -3.56 17.17
C ARG A 91 8.27 -4.54 18.33
N GLY A 92 9.01 -4.38 19.44
CA GLY A 92 9.11 -5.43 20.47
C GLY A 92 9.91 -6.64 19.99
N ALA A 93 10.00 -7.65 20.84
CA ALA A 93 10.79 -8.83 20.55
C ALA A 93 10.17 -9.75 19.48
N ASP A 94 8.84 -9.74 19.37
CA ASP A 94 8.05 -10.65 18.52
C ASP A 94 7.35 -9.93 17.35
N GLY A 95 7.64 -8.64 17.12
CA GLY A 95 6.99 -7.85 16.08
C GLY A 95 5.62 -7.27 16.48
N HIS A 96 5.05 -7.65 17.62
CA HIS A 96 3.71 -7.27 18.07
C HIS A 96 3.69 -6.11 19.06
N GLY A 97 4.78 -5.37 19.21
CA GLY A 97 4.90 -4.26 20.15
C GLY A 97 5.42 -4.66 21.52
N LEU A 98 5.62 -3.67 22.39
CA LEU A 98 6.02 -3.90 23.78
C LEU A 98 4.86 -4.46 24.60
N PRO A 99 5.13 -5.19 25.72
CA PRO A 99 4.07 -5.72 26.59
C PRO A 99 3.06 -4.65 27.06
N ALA A 100 3.53 -3.44 27.37
CA ALA A 100 2.68 -2.33 27.78
C ALA A 100 2.01 -1.57 26.61
N MET A 101 2.39 -1.85 25.36
CA MET A 101 1.87 -1.19 24.16
C MET A 101 1.87 -2.19 22.98
N ARG A 102 1.06 -3.24 23.10
CA ARG A 102 0.85 -4.21 22.02
C ARG A 102 0.13 -3.55 20.85
N CYS A 103 0.48 -3.93 19.64
CA CYS A 103 -0.16 -3.44 18.42
C CYS A 103 -1.68 -3.69 18.46
N SER A 104 -2.12 -4.84 18.99
CA SER A 104 -3.52 -5.24 19.09
C SER A 104 -4.37 -4.38 20.05
N ILE A 105 -3.76 -3.53 20.89
CA ILE A 105 -4.52 -2.57 21.71
C ILE A 105 -5.26 -1.57 20.82
N CYS A 106 -4.65 -1.19 19.71
CA CYS A 106 -5.24 -0.23 18.76
C CYS A 106 -5.66 -0.90 17.44
N HIS A 107 -4.85 -1.84 16.93
CA HIS A 107 -5.12 -2.56 15.69
C HIS A 107 -5.90 -3.84 15.99
N THR A 108 -7.23 -3.73 15.98
CA THR A 108 -8.14 -4.85 16.24
C THR A 108 -8.29 -5.76 15.01
N ASN A 109 -9.21 -6.73 15.06
CA ASN A 109 -9.37 -7.75 14.02
C ASN A 109 -9.81 -7.21 12.65
N ALA A 110 -10.24 -5.95 12.58
CA ALA A 110 -10.68 -5.29 11.36
C ALA A 110 -10.39 -3.79 11.42
N ASN A 111 -10.42 -3.13 10.27
CA ASN A 111 -10.30 -1.68 10.20
C ASN A 111 -11.42 -0.99 11.00
N PHE A 112 -11.06 0.03 11.78
CA PHE A 112 -11.99 0.95 12.41
C PHE A 112 -11.94 2.28 11.66
N GLU A 113 -12.75 2.41 10.62
CA GLU A 113 -12.70 3.55 9.70
C GLU A 113 -13.04 4.90 10.34
N PRO A 114 -13.98 5.03 11.31
CA PRO A 114 -14.20 6.30 12.01
C PRO A 114 -12.94 6.85 12.68
N GLY A 115 -12.08 5.96 13.21
CA GLY A 115 -10.79 6.32 13.80
C GLY A 115 -9.63 6.29 12.82
N ARG A 116 -9.85 5.97 11.53
CA ARG A 116 -8.82 5.76 10.52
C ARG A 116 -7.75 4.75 10.95
N MET A 117 -8.14 3.79 11.78
CA MET A 117 -7.25 2.80 12.37
C MET A 117 -7.31 1.51 11.55
N PRO A 118 -6.18 1.06 10.98
CA PRO A 118 -6.14 -0.23 10.30
C PRO A 118 -6.22 -1.36 11.31
N GLY A 119 -6.71 -2.52 10.89
CA GLY A 119 -6.79 -3.71 11.74
C GLY A 119 -6.75 -5.00 10.95
N HIS A 120 -6.18 -6.02 11.58
CA HIS A 120 -6.14 -7.39 11.14
C HIS A 120 -5.81 -8.27 12.36
N PRO A 121 -6.34 -9.52 12.48
CA PRO A 121 -6.08 -10.37 13.65
C PRO A 121 -4.59 -10.57 13.94
N GLU A 122 -3.78 -10.68 12.89
CA GLU A 122 -2.33 -10.91 12.97
C GLU A 122 -1.51 -9.63 12.76
N TRP A 123 -2.00 -8.46 13.21
CA TRP A 123 -1.30 -7.19 12.99
C TRP A 123 0.05 -7.14 13.70
N HIS A 124 1.14 -7.17 12.93
CA HIS A 124 2.51 -7.11 13.45
C HIS A 124 3.50 -6.54 12.43
N LEU A 125 4.72 -6.24 12.86
CA LEU A 125 5.83 -5.87 11.98
C LEU A 125 6.58 -7.11 11.50
N ALA A 126 7.09 -7.07 10.29
CA ALA A 126 8.03 -8.05 9.78
C ALA A 126 9.29 -8.13 10.69
N PRO A 127 10.01 -9.23 10.73
CA PRO A 127 11.29 -9.33 11.42
C PRO A 127 12.26 -8.21 11.01
N ARG A 128 13.14 -7.80 11.93
CA ARG A 128 14.09 -6.70 11.67
C ARG A 128 14.99 -6.98 10.46
N GLU A 129 15.35 -8.22 10.26
CA GLU A 129 16.18 -8.69 9.15
C GLU A 129 15.51 -8.47 7.79
N MET A 130 14.18 -8.30 7.78
CA MET A 130 13.36 -8.06 6.59
C MET A 130 13.02 -6.57 6.41
N ALA A 131 13.92 -5.66 6.78
CA ALA A 131 13.75 -4.24 6.52
C ALA A 131 13.85 -3.93 5.02
N TRP A 132 12.85 -3.24 4.46
CA TRP A 132 12.81 -2.83 3.05
C TRP A 132 12.83 -1.32 2.85
N GLU A 133 12.50 -0.57 3.90
CA GLU A 133 12.56 0.90 3.87
C GLU A 133 13.95 1.37 3.43
N GLY A 134 13.99 2.19 2.38
CA GLY A 134 15.21 2.75 1.81
C GLY A 134 16.05 1.79 0.98
N LYS A 135 15.61 0.55 0.74
CA LYS A 135 16.31 -0.42 -0.10
C LYS A 135 15.87 -0.34 -1.55
N THR A 136 16.82 -0.64 -2.44
CA THR A 136 16.54 -0.85 -3.85
C THR A 136 15.81 -2.19 -4.08
N VAL A 137 15.17 -2.34 -5.22
CA VAL A 137 14.51 -3.60 -5.61
C VAL A 137 15.51 -4.76 -5.63
N ALA A 138 16.73 -4.53 -6.08
CA ALA A 138 17.80 -5.53 -6.08
C ALA A 138 18.16 -5.97 -4.64
N GLU A 139 18.31 -5.04 -3.71
CA GLU A 139 18.62 -5.35 -2.30
C GLU A 139 17.48 -6.10 -1.61
N ILE A 140 16.22 -5.76 -1.93
CA ILE A 140 15.05 -6.50 -1.42
C ILE A 140 15.05 -7.91 -1.99
N CYS A 141 15.35 -8.09 -3.29
CA CYS A 141 15.46 -9.40 -3.92
C CYS A 141 16.48 -10.30 -3.23
N GLU A 142 17.69 -9.82 -3.05
CA GLU A 142 18.76 -10.55 -2.35
C GLU A 142 18.37 -10.92 -0.92
N GLN A 143 17.64 -10.04 -0.24
CA GLN A 143 17.17 -10.29 1.12
C GLN A 143 16.08 -11.36 1.16
N ILE A 144 15.10 -11.31 0.26
CA ILE A 144 13.99 -12.27 0.20
C ILE A 144 14.49 -13.69 -0.13
N ARG A 145 15.55 -13.80 -0.92
CA ARG A 145 16.17 -15.09 -1.27
C ARG A 145 16.98 -15.73 -0.15
N ASP A 146 17.39 -14.95 0.83
CA ASP A 146 18.24 -15.41 1.93
C ASP A 146 17.37 -15.88 3.10
N PRO A 147 17.32 -17.20 3.42
CA PRO A 147 16.52 -17.72 4.54
C PRO A 147 16.91 -17.13 5.89
N ALA A 148 18.17 -16.73 6.08
CA ALA A 148 18.62 -16.07 7.31
C ALA A 148 18.02 -14.66 7.48
N ARG A 149 17.50 -14.08 6.40
CA ARG A 149 17.00 -12.69 6.35
C ARG A 149 15.55 -12.56 5.90
N ASN A 150 14.85 -13.67 5.65
CA ASN A 150 13.45 -13.69 5.21
C ASN A 150 12.51 -14.41 6.18
N GLY A 151 12.95 -14.62 7.44
CA GLY A 151 12.18 -15.34 8.44
C GLY A 151 12.21 -16.86 8.26
N GLY A 152 13.27 -17.41 7.66
CA GLY A 152 13.49 -18.85 7.47
C GLY A 152 12.70 -19.48 6.32
N ARG A 153 12.09 -18.65 5.44
CA ARG A 153 11.26 -19.13 4.31
C ARG A 153 12.14 -19.63 3.16
N LYS A 154 11.70 -20.71 2.53
CA LYS A 154 12.18 -21.08 1.21
C LYS A 154 11.58 -20.14 0.18
N VAL A 155 12.24 -20.00 -0.99
CA VAL A 155 11.76 -19.11 -2.05
C VAL A 155 10.36 -19.50 -2.54
N GLU A 156 10.05 -20.80 -2.57
CA GLU A 156 8.75 -21.35 -2.94
C GLU A 156 7.63 -20.92 -1.96
N ASP A 157 7.96 -20.78 -0.67
CA ASP A 157 6.98 -20.35 0.34
C ASP A 157 6.50 -18.92 0.14
N LEU A 158 7.31 -18.09 -0.57
CA LEU A 158 6.96 -16.71 -0.87
C LEU A 158 5.75 -16.59 -1.81
N ILE A 159 5.51 -17.59 -2.65
CA ILE A 159 4.34 -17.63 -3.56
C ILE A 159 3.06 -17.52 -2.73
N ARG A 160 2.94 -18.38 -1.72
CA ARG A 160 1.77 -18.36 -0.82
C ARG A 160 1.80 -17.15 0.11
N HIS A 161 2.96 -16.80 0.67
CA HIS A 161 3.07 -15.67 1.58
C HIS A 161 2.65 -14.35 0.91
N ILE A 162 3.11 -14.07 -0.30
CA ILE A 162 2.74 -12.83 -1.01
C ILE A 162 1.35 -12.96 -1.65
N GLY A 163 1.02 -14.11 -2.22
CA GLY A 163 -0.19 -14.30 -3.01
C GLY A 163 -1.45 -14.63 -2.21
N GLU A 164 -1.35 -15.15 -0.97
CA GLU A 164 -2.49 -15.71 -0.25
C GLU A 164 -2.57 -15.31 1.24
N ASP A 165 -1.48 -14.86 1.86
CA ASP A 165 -1.47 -14.46 3.27
C ASP A 165 -2.42 -13.28 3.50
N THR A 166 -3.31 -13.40 4.48
CA THR A 166 -4.39 -12.44 4.71
C THR A 166 -3.88 -11.10 5.28
N LEU A 167 -2.82 -11.11 6.10
CA LEU A 167 -2.20 -9.88 6.58
C LEU A 167 -1.51 -9.14 5.43
N VAL A 168 -0.79 -9.86 4.57
CA VAL A 168 -0.18 -9.30 3.35
C VAL A 168 -1.29 -8.79 2.42
N GLY A 169 -2.39 -9.53 2.29
CA GLY A 169 -3.56 -9.16 1.49
C GLY A 169 -4.22 -7.84 1.89
N TRP A 170 -4.10 -7.46 3.16
CA TRP A 170 -4.56 -6.15 3.62
C TRP A 170 -3.95 -5.00 2.80
N ALA A 171 -2.74 -5.16 2.26
CA ALA A 171 -2.09 -4.15 1.44
C ALA A 171 -2.90 -3.74 0.20
N TRP A 172 -3.75 -4.62 -0.34
CA TRP A 172 -4.62 -4.35 -1.50
C TRP A 172 -6.04 -3.96 -1.13
N ALA A 173 -6.44 -4.14 0.13
CA ALA A 173 -7.74 -3.74 0.65
C ALA A 173 -7.59 -2.94 1.96
N PRO A 174 -6.76 -1.87 1.99
CA PRO A 174 -6.42 -1.18 3.23
C PRO A 174 -7.57 -0.35 3.81
N GLY A 175 -8.64 -0.13 3.05
CA GLY A 175 -9.81 0.64 3.45
C GLY A 175 -9.58 2.15 3.60
N GLY A 176 -10.67 2.88 3.78
CA GLY A 176 -10.66 4.33 4.00
C GLY A 176 -9.95 5.10 2.89
N VAL A 177 -9.12 6.04 3.28
CA VAL A 177 -8.36 6.94 2.38
C VAL A 177 -6.95 6.40 2.05
N ARG A 178 -6.66 5.15 2.37
CA ARG A 178 -5.33 4.56 2.18
C ARG A 178 -5.19 4.05 0.76
N SER A 179 -4.17 4.51 0.04
CA SER A 179 -3.90 3.99 -1.31
C SER A 179 -3.57 2.49 -1.26
N PRO A 180 -4.24 1.64 -2.02
CA PRO A 180 -3.90 0.22 -2.10
C PRO A 180 -2.54 0.02 -2.80
N ALA A 181 -1.90 -1.12 -2.57
CA ALA A 181 -0.73 -1.52 -3.32
C ALA A 181 -1.08 -1.71 -4.82
N PRO A 182 -0.09 -1.59 -5.74
CA PRO A 182 -0.34 -1.77 -7.17
C PRO A 182 -0.92 -3.14 -7.53
N GLY A 183 -1.84 -3.18 -8.47
CA GLY A 183 -2.49 -4.40 -8.96
C GLY A 183 -3.37 -5.08 -7.92
N THR A 184 -3.28 -6.39 -7.86
CA THR A 184 -3.97 -7.25 -6.88
C THR A 184 -3.00 -8.22 -6.23
N GLN A 185 -3.36 -8.75 -5.05
CA GLN A 185 -2.57 -9.78 -4.37
C GLN A 185 -2.32 -11.00 -5.27
N LYS A 186 -3.36 -11.44 -6.01
CA LYS A 186 -3.27 -12.55 -6.95
C LYS A 186 -2.25 -12.28 -8.07
N GLN A 187 -2.21 -11.05 -8.61
CA GLN A 187 -1.23 -10.67 -9.63
C GLN A 187 0.20 -10.65 -9.06
N ALA A 188 0.38 -10.14 -7.85
CA ALA A 188 1.66 -10.18 -7.16
C ALA A 188 2.12 -11.63 -6.91
N GLY A 189 1.24 -12.51 -6.45
CA GLY A 189 1.52 -13.93 -6.27
C GLY A 189 1.91 -14.62 -7.60
N ALA A 190 1.23 -14.29 -8.70
CA ALA A 190 1.58 -14.82 -10.03
C ALA A 190 2.96 -14.36 -10.51
N LEU A 191 3.36 -13.12 -10.23
CA LEU A 191 4.70 -12.62 -10.52
C LEU A 191 5.76 -13.37 -9.70
N VAL A 192 5.50 -13.62 -8.40
CA VAL A 192 6.40 -14.40 -7.55
C VAL A 192 6.53 -15.83 -8.06
N ASP A 193 5.42 -16.48 -8.42
CA ASP A 193 5.43 -17.85 -8.97
C ASP A 193 6.27 -17.93 -10.26
N ALA A 194 6.07 -16.99 -11.19
CA ALA A 194 6.83 -16.92 -12.43
C ALA A 194 8.32 -16.64 -12.18
N TRP A 195 8.63 -15.75 -11.23
CA TRP A 195 10.01 -15.45 -10.82
C TRP A 195 10.70 -16.67 -10.24
N VAL A 196 10.06 -17.40 -9.36
CA VAL A 196 10.58 -18.66 -8.77
C VAL A 196 10.82 -19.69 -9.86
N LYS A 197 9.86 -19.92 -10.76
CA LYS A 197 9.95 -20.86 -11.86
C LYS A 197 11.07 -20.53 -12.87
N THR A 198 11.46 -19.28 -12.95
CA THR A 198 12.56 -18.81 -13.82
C THR A 198 13.91 -18.74 -13.11
N GLY A 199 14.03 -19.32 -11.89
CA GLY A 199 15.30 -19.44 -11.18
C GLY A 199 15.54 -18.34 -10.14
N ALA A 200 14.53 -17.50 -9.85
CA ALA A 200 14.56 -16.48 -8.80
C ALA A 200 15.78 -15.54 -8.90
N ALA A 201 16.19 -15.13 -10.10
CA ALA A 201 17.29 -14.20 -10.30
C ALA A 201 16.90 -12.76 -9.88
N CYS A 202 17.87 -12.04 -9.34
CA CYS A 202 17.69 -10.66 -8.91
C CYS A 202 18.11 -9.66 -10.01
N PRO A 203 17.45 -8.49 -10.09
CA PRO A 203 17.93 -7.42 -10.95
C PRO A 203 19.30 -6.93 -10.51
N ALA A 204 20.07 -6.38 -11.45
CA ALA A 204 21.36 -5.74 -11.16
C ALA A 204 21.18 -4.56 -10.18
N LYS A 205 22.21 -4.30 -9.36
CA LYS A 205 22.26 -3.18 -8.42
C LYS A 205 22.42 -1.86 -9.15
#